data_060d2bfcd4e15ba603ee4817cd886d65
#
_entry.id   060d2bfcd4e15ba603ee4817cd886d65
#
_cell.length_a   1.000
_cell.length_b   1.000
_cell.length_c   1.000
_cell.angle_alpha   90.00
_cell.angle_beta   90.00
_cell.angle_gamma   90.00
#
_symmetry.space_group_name_H-M   'P 1'
#
loop_
_entity.id
_entity.type
_entity.pdbx_description
1 polymer ?
#
loop_
_entity_poly.entity_id
_entity_poly.type
_entity_poly.pdbx_seq_one_letter_code
_entity_poly.pdbx_strand_id
1 'polypeptide(L)'
;SGECDWVWRDYLKVKVNNTLGQVLDKLLQQGTKKRFQTAQEVLEALQLTAKPTPQPTAKPTPQPNIELKSAKGVNYRQLEQLLKAGSWYEADEETANKMLEVAGRTKEGWLREEDIDNFPCEDLQTIDQLWVKYSNGRFGFSVQKRIYQSLRGTRSYDRKVWEAFGDQVGWRVGGSWLYYKDLKFNQTAPLGYLPAVYFQGYSRLGWLSSLASRLVDCNI
;
A
#
# COMPACT_ATOMS: atom_id res chain seq x y z
N SER A 1 15.98 -30.57 37.96
CA SER A 1 16.00 -29.31 37.20
C SER A 1 15.18 -29.50 35.95
N GLY A 2 13.88 -29.13 36.04
CA GLY A 2 12.97 -29.21 34.90
C GLY A 2 13.22 -28.06 33.95
N GLU A 3 13.60 -28.37 32.74
CA GLU A 3 13.60 -27.40 31.62
C GLU A 3 12.13 -27.06 31.32
N CYS A 4 11.72 -25.82 31.61
CA CYS A 4 10.42 -25.32 31.20
C CYS A 4 10.51 -24.91 29.75
N ASP A 5 10.18 -25.81 28.84
CA ASP A 5 10.02 -25.44 27.42
C ASP A 5 8.78 -24.55 27.22
N TRP A 6 8.93 -23.50 26.43
CA TRP A 6 7.84 -22.61 26.12
C TRP A 6 6.85 -23.31 25.14
N VAL A 7 5.72 -23.77 25.68
CA VAL A 7 4.65 -24.47 24.91
C VAL A 7 3.69 -23.44 24.31
N TRP A 8 4.16 -22.56 23.45
CA TRP A 8 3.37 -21.46 22.88
C TRP A 8 2.38 -21.90 21.80
N ARG A 9 2.65 -23.03 21.11
CA ARG A 9 1.84 -23.53 20.00
C ARG A 9 0.43 -23.90 20.42
N ASP A 10 0.26 -24.44 21.62
CA ASP A 10 -1.02 -24.93 22.14
C ASP A 10 -1.97 -23.79 22.54
N TYR A 11 -1.43 -22.57 22.68
CA TYR A 11 -2.21 -21.38 23.05
C TYR A 11 -2.62 -20.54 21.84
N LEU A 12 -2.23 -20.91 20.61
CA LEU A 12 -2.60 -20.18 19.42
C LEU A 12 -4.00 -20.55 18.93
N LYS A 13 -4.83 -19.53 18.70
CA LYS A 13 -6.15 -19.69 18.06
C LYS A 13 -6.05 -19.89 16.53
N VAL A 14 -4.88 -19.67 15.93
CA VAL A 14 -4.62 -19.75 14.48
C VAL A 14 -3.37 -20.58 14.23
N LYS A 15 -3.42 -21.50 13.27
CA LYS A 15 -2.23 -22.30 12.88
C LYS A 15 -1.18 -21.41 12.22
N VAL A 16 0.00 -21.37 12.80
CA VAL A 16 1.19 -20.72 12.21
C VAL A 16 1.84 -21.70 11.23
N ASN A 17 2.34 -21.21 10.09
CA ASN A 17 3.06 -22.06 9.15
C ASN A 17 4.35 -22.63 9.79
N ASN A 18 4.83 -23.77 9.29
CA ASN A 18 5.96 -24.49 9.88
C ASN A 18 7.24 -23.65 9.95
N THR A 19 7.50 -22.84 8.95
CA THR A 19 8.67 -21.96 8.87
C THR A 19 8.70 -20.93 9.99
N LEU A 20 7.63 -20.16 10.11
CA LEU A 20 7.50 -19.15 11.15
C LEU A 20 7.53 -19.82 12.54
N GLY A 21 6.90 -21.00 12.64
CA GLY A 21 6.95 -21.80 13.87
C GLY A 21 8.36 -22.17 14.27
N GLN A 22 9.20 -22.66 13.36
CA GLN A 22 10.60 -23.01 13.63
C GLN A 22 11.45 -21.79 14.01
N VAL A 23 11.22 -20.63 13.37
CA VAL A 23 11.91 -19.40 13.73
C VAL A 23 11.54 -18.95 15.15
N LEU A 24 10.25 -19.01 15.49
CA LEU A 24 9.76 -18.69 16.83
C LEU A 24 10.32 -19.67 17.88
N ASP A 25 10.33 -20.97 17.60
CA ASP A 25 10.93 -21.98 18.51
C ASP A 25 12.41 -21.66 18.79
N LYS A 26 13.16 -21.26 17.77
CA LYS A 26 14.58 -20.92 17.93
C LYS A 26 14.79 -19.59 18.66
N LEU A 27 13.90 -18.62 18.49
CA LEU A 27 13.93 -17.36 19.25
C LEU A 27 13.61 -17.56 20.74
N LEU A 28 12.73 -18.53 21.05
CA LEU A 28 12.27 -18.82 22.40
C LEU A 28 13.14 -19.84 23.16
N GLN A 29 14.23 -20.34 22.56
CA GLN A 29 15.18 -21.24 23.25
C GLN A 29 15.68 -20.62 24.56
N GLN A 30 15.75 -21.39 25.62
CA GLN A 30 16.21 -20.90 26.93
C GLN A 30 17.68 -20.51 26.93
N GLY A 31 18.52 -21.27 26.26
CA GLY A 31 19.96 -20.97 26.13
C GLY A 31 20.20 -19.81 25.18
N THR A 32 20.69 -18.67 25.65
CA THR A 32 20.97 -17.49 24.84
C THR A 32 21.83 -17.80 23.63
N LYS A 33 22.83 -18.70 23.77
CA LYS A 33 23.71 -19.17 22.68
C LYS A 33 22.99 -20.03 21.64
N LYS A 34 21.81 -20.57 21.94
CA LYS A 34 21.00 -21.39 21.05
C LYS A 34 20.02 -20.55 20.23
N ARG A 35 19.81 -19.30 20.59
CA ARG A 35 18.96 -18.35 19.88
C ARG A 35 19.69 -17.78 18.65
N PHE A 36 18.95 -17.14 17.78
CA PHE A 36 19.55 -16.27 16.77
C PHE A 36 20.32 -15.14 17.47
N GLN A 37 21.55 -14.88 17.02
CA GLN A 37 22.41 -13.86 17.62
C GLN A 37 22.23 -12.50 16.94
N THR A 38 21.71 -12.49 15.71
CA THR A 38 21.52 -11.27 14.92
C THR A 38 20.15 -11.30 14.23
N ALA A 39 19.64 -10.10 13.92
CA ALA A 39 18.44 -9.96 13.10
C ALA A 39 18.64 -10.52 11.68
N GLN A 40 19.87 -10.48 11.18
CA GLN A 40 20.24 -11.03 9.88
C GLN A 40 20.04 -12.55 9.82
N GLU A 41 20.44 -13.29 10.86
CA GLU A 41 20.19 -14.73 10.95
C GLU A 41 18.69 -15.09 10.96
N VAL A 42 17.88 -14.27 11.59
CA VAL A 42 16.40 -14.44 11.58
C VAL A 42 15.86 -14.23 10.15
N LEU A 43 16.33 -13.19 9.47
CA LEU A 43 15.93 -12.88 8.11
C LEU A 43 16.31 -14.01 7.14
N GLU A 44 17.53 -14.53 7.26
CA GLU A 44 18.02 -15.66 6.46
C GLU A 44 17.22 -16.93 6.74
N ALA A 45 16.88 -17.23 8.00
CA ALA A 45 16.06 -18.38 8.35
C ALA A 45 14.65 -18.28 7.77
N LEU A 46 14.07 -17.07 7.69
CA LEU A 46 12.80 -16.82 7.02
C LEU A 46 12.89 -16.91 5.50
N GLN A 47 14.06 -16.59 4.91
CA GLN A 47 14.30 -16.63 3.47
C GLN A 47 14.73 -18.03 2.97
N LEU A 48 15.51 -18.78 3.77
CA LEU A 48 16.01 -20.12 3.40
C LEU A 48 14.89 -21.18 3.29
N THR A 49 13.75 -20.95 3.94
CA THR A 49 12.59 -21.81 3.78
C THR A 49 11.68 -21.38 2.61
N ALA A 50 11.97 -20.23 2.01
CA ALA A 50 11.50 -19.83 0.69
C ALA A 50 12.45 -20.35 -0.42
N LYS A 51 13.18 -21.46 -0.19
CA LYS A 51 13.94 -22.09 -1.27
C LYS A 51 12.96 -22.50 -2.37
N PRO A 52 13.03 -21.89 -3.54
CA PRO A 52 12.25 -22.38 -4.66
C PRO A 52 12.76 -23.79 -4.96
N THR A 53 11.95 -24.81 -4.79
CA THR A 53 12.09 -26.06 -5.53
C THR A 53 12.43 -25.65 -6.95
N PRO A 54 13.43 -26.22 -7.64
CA PRO A 54 13.65 -25.94 -9.04
C PRO A 54 12.40 -26.40 -9.79
N GLN A 55 11.47 -25.49 -9.91
CA GLN A 55 10.32 -25.62 -10.77
C GLN A 55 10.91 -25.54 -12.19
N PRO A 56 10.61 -26.51 -13.08
CA PRO A 56 11.02 -26.39 -14.47
C PRO A 56 10.60 -25.02 -14.93
N THR A 57 11.48 -24.34 -15.65
CA THR A 57 11.30 -22.98 -16.19
C THR A 57 9.87 -22.78 -16.65
N ALA A 58 8.98 -22.48 -15.72
CA ALA A 58 7.66 -22.03 -16.05
C ALA A 58 7.86 -20.63 -16.66
N LYS A 59 7.51 -20.49 -17.93
CA LYS A 59 7.21 -19.19 -18.53
C LYS A 59 6.54 -18.34 -17.47
N PRO A 60 6.89 -17.03 -17.34
CA PRO A 60 6.22 -16.17 -16.37
C PRO A 60 4.72 -16.38 -16.55
N THR A 61 4.07 -16.89 -15.50
CA THR A 61 2.61 -17.03 -15.49
C THR A 61 2.07 -15.66 -15.83
N PRO A 62 1.25 -15.49 -16.86
CA PRO A 62 0.70 -14.19 -17.18
C PRO A 62 -0.03 -13.72 -15.93
N GLN A 63 0.47 -12.67 -15.29
CA GLN A 63 -0.30 -12.03 -14.22
C GLN A 63 -1.64 -11.66 -14.84
N PRO A 64 -2.77 -11.92 -14.18
CA PRO A 64 -4.09 -11.66 -14.76
C PRO A 64 -4.09 -10.23 -15.31
N ASN A 65 -4.42 -10.12 -16.59
CA ASN A 65 -4.46 -8.83 -17.26
C ASN A 65 -5.53 -8.00 -16.55
N ILE A 66 -5.16 -6.83 -16.02
CA ILE A 66 -6.15 -5.93 -15.43
C ILE A 66 -7.07 -5.46 -16.55
N GLU A 67 -8.35 -5.65 -16.38
CA GLU A 67 -9.33 -5.09 -17.28
C GLU A 67 -9.45 -3.59 -16.98
N LEU A 68 -9.01 -2.76 -17.94
CA LEU A 68 -9.01 -1.31 -17.79
C LEU A 68 -10.43 -0.74 -17.98
N LYS A 69 -11.28 -0.94 -16.96
CA LYS A 69 -12.67 -0.47 -16.96
C LYS A 69 -12.76 0.99 -16.61
N SER A 70 -13.77 1.66 -17.19
CA SER A 70 -14.12 3.03 -16.84
C SER A 70 -15.61 3.26 -17.07
N ALA A 71 -16.32 3.72 -16.07
CA ALA A 71 -17.72 4.17 -16.20
C ALA A 71 -17.85 5.47 -17.01
N LYS A 72 -16.75 6.20 -17.21
CA LYS A 72 -16.70 7.46 -17.95
C LYS A 72 -16.00 7.34 -19.32
N GLY A 73 -15.57 6.14 -19.71
CA GLY A 73 -14.86 5.91 -20.98
C GLY A 73 -13.43 6.43 -20.99
N VAL A 74 -12.82 6.64 -19.82
CA VAL A 74 -11.46 7.14 -19.69
C VAL A 74 -10.45 6.03 -20.02
N ASN A 75 -9.39 6.39 -20.75
CA ASN A 75 -8.35 5.46 -21.17
C ASN A 75 -7.19 5.42 -20.16
N TYR A 76 -6.98 4.28 -19.51
CA TYR A 76 -5.93 4.06 -18.51
C TYR A 76 -4.64 3.41 -19.05
N ARG A 77 -4.52 3.19 -20.37
CA ARG A 77 -3.34 2.51 -20.96
C ARG A 77 -2.03 3.25 -20.70
N GLN A 78 -2.06 4.59 -20.74
CA GLN A 78 -0.88 5.40 -20.43
C GLN A 78 -0.45 5.21 -18.98
N LEU A 79 -1.39 5.27 -18.03
CA LEU A 79 -1.12 5.00 -16.62
C LEU A 79 -0.52 3.60 -16.41
N GLU A 80 -1.09 2.59 -17.07
CA GLU A 80 -0.55 1.22 -17.03
C GLU A 80 0.89 1.15 -17.54
N GLN A 81 1.18 1.79 -18.67
CA GLN A 81 2.52 1.80 -19.25
C GLN A 81 3.55 2.47 -18.32
N LEU A 82 3.21 3.61 -17.74
CA LEU A 82 4.07 4.35 -16.81
C LEU A 82 4.37 3.52 -15.55
N LEU A 83 3.34 2.93 -14.95
CA LEU A 83 3.51 2.07 -13.78
C LEU A 83 4.33 0.81 -14.09
N LYS A 84 4.11 0.19 -15.24
CA LYS A 84 4.88 -0.97 -15.71
C LYS A 84 6.35 -0.62 -15.97
N ALA A 85 6.63 0.59 -16.41
CA ALA A 85 7.99 1.09 -16.63
C ALA A 85 8.68 1.53 -15.33
N GLY A 86 7.95 1.65 -14.22
CA GLY A 86 8.47 2.21 -12.97
C GLY A 86 8.67 3.73 -13.02
N SER A 87 8.02 4.42 -13.95
CA SER A 87 7.99 5.88 -14.08
C SER A 87 7.01 6.47 -13.05
N TRP A 88 7.39 6.38 -11.77
CA TRP A 88 6.49 6.64 -10.63
C TRP A 88 6.02 8.10 -10.56
N TYR A 89 6.87 9.07 -10.90
CA TYR A 89 6.52 10.47 -10.91
C TYR A 89 5.46 10.76 -11.98
N GLU A 90 5.72 10.33 -13.21
CA GLU A 90 4.80 10.52 -14.34
C GLU A 90 3.49 9.73 -14.13
N ALA A 91 3.57 8.57 -13.49
CA ALA A 91 2.38 7.80 -13.13
C ALA A 91 1.51 8.50 -12.08
N ASP A 92 2.12 9.20 -11.13
CA ASP A 92 1.41 10.00 -10.14
C ASP A 92 0.70 11.19 -10.79
N GLU A 93 1.40 11.92 -11.67
CA GLU A 93 0.81 13.03 -12.45
C GLU A 93 -0.33 12.52 -13.35
N GLU A 94 -0.12 11.40 -14.04
CA GLU A 94 -1.15 10.80 -14.90
C GLU A 94 -2.36 10.35 -14.07
N THR A 95 -2.15 9.84 -12.85
CA THR A 95 -3.23 9.48 -11.94
C THR A 95 -4.08 10.70 -11.59
N ALA A 96 -3.45 11.82 -11.25
CA ALA A 96 -4.15 13.08 -10.98
C ALA A 96 -4.97 13.54 -12.19
N ASN A 97 -4.37 13.52 -13.38
CA ASN A 97 -5.02 13.90 -14.63
C ASN A 97 -6.23 13.00 -14.95
N LYS A 98 -6.10 11.68 -14.77
CA LYS A 98 -7.20 10.74 -14.95
C LYS A 98 -8.33 10.95 -13.96
N MET A 99 -8.01 11.24 -12.71
CA MET A 99 -9.03 11.55 -11.71
C MET A 99 -9.80 12.85 -12.05
N LEU A 100 -9.10 13.87 -12.55
CA LEU A 100 -9.74 15.10 -13.05
C LEU A 100 -10.60 14.84 -14.29
N GLU A 101 -10.13 13.98 -15.22
CA GLU A 101 -10.87 13.60 -16.43
C GLU A 101 -12.18 12.87 -16.05
N VAL A 102 -12.10 11.87 -15.17
CA VAL A 102 -13.27 11.12 -14.67
C VAL A 102 -14.31 12.03 -14.00
N ALA A 103 -13.85 12.98 -13.21
CA ALA A 103 -14.71 13.92 -12.50
C ALA A 103 -15.21 15.09 -13.38
N GLY A 104 -14.70 15.22 -14.63
CA GLY A 104 -15.02 16.35 -15.50
C GLY A 104 -14.45 17.69 -15.01
N ARG A 105 -13.33 17.65 -14.27
CA ARG A 105 -12.70 18.79 -13.59
C ARG A 105 -11.35 19.20 -14.16
N THR A 106 -11.06 18.81 -15.39
CA THR A 106 -9.77 19.08 -16.05
C THR A 106 -9.48 20.57 -16.21
N LYS A 107 -10.50 21.41 -16.40
CA LYS A 107 -10.33 22.88 -16.51
C LYS A 107 -10.00 23.54 -15.18
N GLU A 108 -10.61 23.06 -14.11
CA GLU A 108 -10.42 23.57 -12.76
C GLU A 108 -9.09 23.11 -12.15
N GLY A 109 -8.62 21.92 -12.53
CA GLY A 109 -7.35 21.36 -12.06
C GLY A 109 -7.36 20.84 -10.62
N TRP A 110 -8.55 20.72 -9.99
CA TRP A 110 -8.69 20.19 -8.63
C TRP A 110 -10.06 19.55 -8.43
N LEU A 111 -10.14 18.61 -7.46
CA LEU A 111 -11.34 17.87 -7.08
C LEU A 111 -11.94 18.42 -5.78
N ARG A 112 -13.26 18.50 -5.72
CA ARG A 112 -14.02 18.77 -4.50
C ARG A 112 -14.26 17.45 -3.74
N GLU A 113 -14.65 17.54 -2.48
CA GLU A 113 -15.08 16.37 -1.71
C GLU A 113 -16.27 15.66 -2.40
N GLU A 114 -17.25 16.43 -2.91
CA GLU A 114 -18.38 15.90 -3.66
C GLU A 114 -17.97 15.11 -4.92
N ASP A 115 -16.92 15.54 -5.60
CA ASP A 115 -16.40 14.85 -6.79
C ASP A 115 -15.79 13.49 -6.41
N ILE A 116 -15.21 13.38 -5.21
CA ILE A 116 -14.69 12.13 -4.65
C ILE A 116 -15.81 11.25 -4.13
N ASP A 117 -16.77 11.82 -3.39
CA ASP A 117 -17.92 11.07 -2.85
C ASP A 117 -18.72 10.38 -3.96
N ASN A 118 -18.79 11.00 -5.13
CA ASN A 118 -19.51 10.49 -6.30
C ASN A 118 -18.59 9.84 -7.33
N PHE A 119 -17.31 9.62 -7.02
CA PHE A 119 -16.36 9.07 -7.98
C PHE A 119 -16.75 7.64 -8.38
N PRO A 120 -16.78 7.30 -9.68
CA PRO A 120 -17.19 5.96 -10.13
C PRO A 120 -16.31 4.85 -9.57
N CYS A 121 -16.91 3.80 -9.06
CA CYS A 121 -16.17 2.69 -8.46
C CYS A 121 -15.29 1.94 -9.47
N GLU A 122 -15.75 1.78 -10.71
CA GLU A 122 -14.97 1.12 -11.76
C GLU A 122 -13.65 1.84 -12.02
N ASP A 123 -13.69 3.18 -12.04
CA ASP A 123 -12.50 4.01 -12.28
C ASP A 123 -11.54 3.95 -11.08
N LEU A 124 -12.05 4.04 -9.84
CA LEU A 124 -11.24 3.85 -8.64
C LEU A 124 -10.60 2.46 -8.58
N GLN A 125 -11.35 1.40 -8.91
CA GLN A 125 -10.85 0.03 -8.94
C GLN A 125 -9.73 -0.13 -9.96
N THR A 126 -9.91 0.42 -11.17
CA THR A 126 -8.90 0.34 -12.22
C THR A 126 -7.61 1.04 -11.80
N ILE A 127 -7.70 2.27 -11.29
CA ILE A 127 -6.53 3.03 -10.81
C ILE A 127 -5.83 2.27 -9.67
N ASP A 128 -6.58 1.84 -8.66
CA ASP A 128 -6.01 1.14 -7.51
C ASP A 128 -5.33 -0.18 -7.89
N GLN A 129 -5.99 -1.00 -8.70
CA GLN A 129 -5.44 -2.28 -9.17
C GLN A 129 -4.14 -2.10 -9.95
N LEU A 130 -4.03 -1.06 -10.77
CA LEU A 130 -2.81 -0.74 -11.50
C LEU A 130 -1.66 -0.41 -10.53
N TRP A 131 -1.90 0.49 -9.57
CA TRP A 131 -0.91 0.86 -8.56
C TRP A 131 -0.48 -0.34 -7.72
N VAL A 132 -1.43 -1.11 -7.20
CA VAL A 132 -1.15 -2.30 -6.37
C VAL A 132 -0.35 -3.34 -7.15
N LYS A 133 -0.76 -3.65 -8.39
CA LYS A 133 -0.09 -4.66 -9.24
C LYS A 133 1.36 -4.29 -9.51
N TYR A 134 1.61 -3.11 -10.06
CA TYR A 134 2.94 -2.75 -10.52
C TYR A 134 3.90 -2.32 -9.40
N SER A 135 3.39 -2.03 -8.22
CA SER A 135 4.20 -1.77 -7.02
C SER A 135 4.41 -3.02 -6.13
N ASN A 136 3.93 -4.19 -6.54
CA ASN A 136 3.92 -5.40 -5.70
C ASN A 136 3.21 -5.17 -4.34
N GLY A 137 2.08 -4.49 -4.36
CA GLY A 137 1.26 -4.24 -3.18
C GLY A 137 1.76 -3.12 -2.26
N ARG A 138 2.79 -2.36 -2.66
CA ARG A 138 3.34 -1.28 -1.83
C ARG A 138 2.53 0.01 -1.90
N PHE A 139 1.96 0.30 -3.07
CA PHE A 139 1.29 1.56 -3.39
C PHE A 139 -0.14 1.30 -3.82
N GLY A 140 -0.95 2.34 -3.78
CA GLY A 140 -2.36 2.30 -4.16
C GLY A 140 -3.26 2.91 -3.08
N PHE A 141 -4.44 3.32 -3.49
CA PHE A 141 -5.44 3.91 -2.59
C PHE A 141 -5.94 2.92 -1.54
N SER A 142 -6.09 1.65 -1.90
CA SER A 142 -6.46 0.59 -0.94
C SER A 142 -5.39 0.37 0.12
N VAL A 143 -4.12 0.55 -0.22
CA VAL A 143 -3.00 0.50 0.74
C VAL A 143 -3.09 1.68 1.70
N GLN A 144 -3.28 2.89 1.18
CA GLN A 144 -3.45 4.11 1.97
C GLN A 144 -4.68 4.03 2.87
N LYS A 145 -5.82 3.53 2.35
CA LYS A 145 -7.04 3.31 3.14
C LYS A 145 -6.78 2.41 4.34
N ARG A 146 -6.10 1.27 4.14
CA ARG A 146 -5.79 0.34 5.25
C ARG A 146 -4.93 0.99 6.34
N ILE A 147 -3.93 1.80 5.94
CA ILE A 147 -3.10 2.56 6.87
C ILE A 147 -3.96 3.58 7.62
N TYR A 148 -4.76 4.36 6.92
CA TYR A 148 -5.64 5.36 7.51
C TYR A 148 -6.63 4.75 8.52
N GLN A 149 -7.25 3.62 8.18
CA GLN A 149 -8.16 2.89 9.05
C GLN A 149 -7.44 2.31 10.29
N SER A 150 -6.19 1.83 10.15
CA SER A 150 -5.41 1.33 11.29
C SER A 150 -5.13 2.41 12.34
N LEU A 151 -5.11 3.66 11.92
CA LEU A 151 -4.98 4.85 12.76
C LEU A 151 -6.33 5.37 13.30
N ARG A 152 -7.42 4.58 13.13
CA ARG A 152 -8.80 4.95 13.47
C ARG A 152 -9.36 6.12 12.66
N GLY A 153 -8.83 6.31 11.45
CA GLY A 153 -9.34 7.28 10.51
C GLY A 153 -10.78 6.96 10.11
N THR A 154 -11.62 7.99 10.09
CA THR A 154 -13.03 7.94 9.72
C THR A 154 -13.31 8.93 8.59
N ARG A 155 -14.58 9.02 8.15
CA ARG A 155 -14.99 10.04 7.18
C ARG A 155 -14.81 11.47 7.72
N SER A 156 -14.95 11.66 9.03
CA SER A 156 -14.72 12.95 9.64
C SER A 156 -13.23 13.25 9.73
N TYR A 157 -12.83 14.44 9.27
CA TYR A 157 -11.46 14.89 9.37
C TYR A 157 -11.01 14.97 10.83
N ASP A 158 -9.91 14.29 11.16
CA ASP A 158 -9.19 14.42 12.42
C ASP A 158 -7.72 14.76 12.14
N ARG A 159 -7.31 15.92 12.65
CA ARG A 159 -5.93 16.43 12.44
C ARG A 159 -4.87 15.45 12.96
N LYS A 160 -5.07 14.84 14.12
CA LYS A 160 -4.10 13.91 14.71
C LYS A 160 -3.95 12.64 13.88
N VAL A 161 -5.07 12.12 13.40
CA VAL A 161 -5.10 10.97 12.49
C VAL A 161 -4.40 11.31 11.17
N TRP A 162 -4.66 12.51 10.63
CA TRP A 162 -4.03 12.97 9.40
C TRP A 162 -2.52 13.14 9.54
N GLU A 163 -2.04 13.76 10.64
CA GLU A 163 -0.62 13.90 10.94
C GLU A 163 0.05 12.53 11.13
N ALA A 164 -0.56 11.62 11.87
CA ALA A 164 -0.07 10.26 12.06
C ALA A 164 -0.03 9.46 10.74
N PHE A 165 -1.02 9.63 9.88
CA PHE A 165 -1.03 9.05 8.54
C PHE A 165 0.14 9.58 7.70
N GLY A 166 0.34 10.91 7.69
CA GLY A 166 1.45 11.53 6.99
C GLY A 166 2.82 11.05 7.48
N ASP A 167 2.99 10.88 8.78
CA ASP A 167 4.21 10.30 9.38
C ASP A 167 4.41 8.84 8.93
N GLN A 168 3.35 8.05 8.92
CA GLN A 168 3.43 6.62 8.59
C GLN A 168 3.69 6.36 7.10
N VAL A 169 3.07 7.11 6.21
CA VAL A 169 3.34 7.01 4.77
C VAL A 169 4.58 7.78 4.32
N GLY A 170 5.18 8.58 5.20
CA GLY A 170 6.40 9.33 4.93
C GLY A 170 6.20 10.67 4.22
N TRP A 171 4.98 11.21 4.19
CA TRP A 171 4.69 12.55 3.66
C TRP A 171 4.97 13.66 4.65
N ARG A 172 5.14 13.30 5.92
CA ARG A 172 5.49 14.20 7.01
C ARG A 172 6.76 13.69 7.69
N VAL A 173 7.76 14.54 7.85
CA VAL A 173 9.07 14.19 8.42
C VAL A 173 9.47 15.25 9.43
N GLY A 174 9.86 14.83 10.63
CA GLY A 174 10.23 15.77 11.70
C GLY A 174 9.12 16.76 12.08
N GLY A 175 7.86 16.36 11.93
CA GLY A 175 6.69 17.20 12.22
C GLY A 175 6.28 18.16 11.09
N SER A 176 6.98 18.17 9.96
CA SER A 176 6.71 19.04 8.82
C SER A 176 6.27 18.25 7.59
N TRP A 177 5.26 18.75 6.88
CA TRP A 177 4.83 18.18 5.62
C TRP A 177 5.84 18.47 4.51
N LEU A 178 6.14 17.45 3.70
CA LEU A 178 6.98 17.61 2.52
C LEU A 178 6.22 18.39 1.43
N TYR A 179 6.94 19.13 0.61
CA TYR A 179 6.37 19.63 -0.65
C TYR A 179 6.38 18.52 -1.70
N TYR A 180 5.47 18.58 -2.67
CA TYR A 180 5.38 17.59 -3.75
C TYR A 180 6.72 17.36 -4.46
N LYS A 181 7.46 18.42 -4.74
CA LYS A 181 8.79 18.35 -5.35
C LYS A 181 9.86 17.62 -4.53
N ASP A 182 9.62 17.46 -3.22
CA ASP A 182 10.55 16.81 -2.29
C ASP A 182 10.15 15.35 -2.02
N LEU A 183 9.06 14.89 -2.63
CA LEU A 183 8.61 13.50 -2.53
C LEU A 183 9.54 12.55 -3.29
N LYS A 184 9.56 11.28 -2.83
CA LYS A 184 10.38 10.21 -3.41
C LYS A 184 9.55 9.34 -4.35
N PHE A 185 9.75 9.51 -5.64
CA PHE A 185 9.06 8.72 -6.66
C PHE A 185 9.89 7.48 -7.05
N ASN A 186 9.98 6.51 -6.14
CA ASN A 186 10.67 5.26 -6.38
C ASN A 186 10.07 4.12 -5.55
N GLN A 187 10.38 2.88 -5.92
CA GLN A 187 9.83 1.69 -5.28
C GLN A 187 10.34 1.43 -3.85
N THR A 188 11.38 2.15 -3.39
CA THR A 188 11.90 2.04 -2.03
C THR A 188 11.20 2.99 -1.05
N ALA A 189 10.31 3.86 -1.54
CA ALA A 189 9.49 4.74 -0.71
C ALA A 189 8.63 3.93 0.29
N PRO A 190 8.21 4.50 1.41
CA PRO A 190 7.38 3.83 2.41
C PRO A 190 6.11 3.19 1.85
N LEU A 191 5.52 2.24 2.57
CA LEU A 191 4.25 1.64 2.23
C LEU A 191 3.14 2.71 2.16
N GLY A 192 2.34 2.71 1.10
CA GLY A 192 1.27 3.71 0.91
C GLY A 192 1.75 5.10 0.50
N TYR A 193 3.05 5.28 0.21
CA TYR A 193 3.60 6.57 -0.19
C TYR A 193 2.99 7.13 -1.47
N LEU A 194 2.66 6.27 -2.44
CA LEU A 194 2.07 6.65 -3.73
C LEU A 194 0.69 6.00 -3.92
N PRO A 195 -0.19 6.58 -4.72
CA PRO A 195 -0.07 7.88 -5.38
C PRO A 195 -0.18 9.04 -4.39
N ALA A 196 0.57 10.11 -4.66
CA ALA A 196 0.60 11.31 -3.83
C ALA A 196 -0.18 12.48 -4.48
N VAL A 197 -1.19 12.17 -5.26
CA VAL A 197 -2.03 13.11 -6.02
C VAL A 197 -2.65 14.23 -5.19
N TYR A 198 -2.67 14.07 -3.87
CA TYR A 198 -3.17 15.06 -2.90
C TYR A 198 -2.33 16.34 -2.83
N PHE A 199 -1.06 16.26 -3.25
CA PHE A 199 -0.13 17.38 -3.22
C PHE A 199 -0.18 18.22 -4.51
N GLN A 200 -0.86 17.73 -5.53
CA GLN A 200 -1.01 18.43 -6.81
C GLN A 200 -2.24 19.35 -6.81
N GLY A 201 -2.23 20.36 -6.00
CA GLY A 201 -3.31 21.32 -5.96
C GLY A 201 -3.91 21.51 -4.58
N TYR A 202 -4.77 22.50 -4.44
CA TYR A 202 -5.39 22.91 -3.18
C TYR A 202 -6.35 21.84 -2.62
N SER A 203 -5.81 20.69 -2.19
CA SER A 203 -6.63 19.69 -1.51
C SER A 203 -6.99 20.23 -0.13
N ARG A 204 -8.26 20.57 0.05
CA ARG A 204 -8.79 20.85 1.37
C ARG A 204 -8.63 19.61 2.26
N LEU A 205 -8.45 19.84 3.56
CA LEU A 205 -8.10 18.85 4.59
C LEU A 205 -9.07 17.64 4.75
N GLY A 206 -10.11 17.50 3.96
CA GLY A 206 -11.10 16.41 4.02
C GLY A 206 -10.96 15.33 2.94
N TRP A 207 -10.12 15.55 1.94
CA TRP A 207 -10.10 14.72 0.73
C TRP A 207 -9.74 13.25 0.96
N LEU A 208 -8.76 12.94 1.82
CA LEU A 208 -8.39 11.55 2.12
C LEU A 208 -9.51 10.82 2.87
N SER A 209 -10.19 11.50 3.80
CA SER A 209 -11.30 10.89 4.54
C SER A 209 -12.47 10.56 3.60
N SER A 210 -12.77 11.44 2.65
CA SER A 210 -13.77 11.19 1.61
C SER A 210 -13.34 10.04 0.69
N LEU A 211 -12.08 10.03 0.24
CA LEU A 211 -11.58 8.93 -0.58
C LEU A 211 -11.58 7.59 0.17
N ALA A 212 -11.10 7.56 1.41
CA ALA A 212 -11.12 6.34 2.23
C ALA A 212 -12.55 5.81 2.41
N SER A 213 -13.53 6.69 2.63
CA SER A 213 -14.94 6.33 2.68
C SER A 213 -15.43 5.79 1.34
N ARG A 214 -15.14 6.48 0.25
CA ARG A 214 -15.56 6.06 -1.09
C ARG A 214 -14.99 4.70 -1.50
N LEU A 215 -13.73 4.42 -1.13
CA LEU A 215 -13.10 3.11 -1.34
C LEU A 215 -13.82 1.99 -0.55
N VAL A 216 -14.37 2.28 0.63
CA VAL A 216 -15.22 1.33 1.37
C VAL A 216 -16.51 1.07 0.60
N ASP A 217 -17.19 2.12 0.15
CA ASP A 217 -18.44 2.00 -0.61
C ASP A 217 -18.24 1.21 -1.92
N CYS A 218 -17.06 1.31 -2.51
CA CYS A 218 -16.69 0.60 -3.74
C CYS A 218 -16.12 -0.81 -3.52
N ASN A 219 -16.06 -1.30 -2.28
CA ASN A 219 -15.46 -2.60 -1.91
C ASN A 219 -13.99 -2.75 -2.37
N ILE A 220 -13.23 -1.69 -2.31
CA ILE A 220 -11.79 -1.65 -2.64
C ILE A 220 -10.96 -1.83 -1.38
#